data_660b6fea197b477ef5e685767d17c2a0
#
_entry.id   660b6fea197b477ef5e685767d17c2a0
#
_cell.length_a   1.000
_cell.length_b   1.000
_cell.length_c   1.000
_cell.angle_alpha   90.00
_cell.angle_beta   90.00
_cell.angle_gamma   90.00
#
_symmetry.space_group_name_H-M   'P 1'
#
loop_
_entity.id
_entity.type
_entity.pdbx_description
1 polymer ?
#
loop_
_entity_poly.entity_id
_entity_poly.type
_entity_poly.pdbx_seq_one_letter_code
_entity_poly.pdbx_strand_id
1 'polypeptide(L)'
;MGRLYDALYDHQDTIRCVLVRHEQLASVMAEVYGRLTGKPGVCTGQGVFMLANAFLGTLEAHFGSSPMLFLTDFFDVHPYTQHAPYQSGTGDYGGADTQKALEAVTKQTIVAHQPIQAVHGTQLAIKHALSGERGPVAVIYHSGAFGQVDPSQRPFLYPTRHYLPQQLPADPASIAAAADALRKAERPVIIAGNGVRIAQAYEELAALAAQVGAPVATTASGKGVYAETGDWALGVCGNFGQATANSTIGQADLVLAVGTRLGPADTANENPAMIDPTRQTLLQIDVEPKNASWTVPCDVTMIGDAKRVLAQLSGEIAAKGAPAADAVTGRKSALDAAREANQFFRGDAYDSPEAPVMPQRLFKEL
;
A
#
# COMPACT_ATOMS: atom_id res chain seq x y z
N MET A 1 -18.39 23.97 4.08
CA MET A 1 -17.22 24.01 3.13
C MET A 1 -17.05 25.33 2.38
N GLY A 2 -18.09 26.21 2.20
CA GLY A 2 -18.00 27.43 1.37
C GLY A 2 -16.76 28.28 1.60
N ARG A 3 -16.44 28.64 2.84
CA ARG A 3 -15.23 29.45 3.15
C ARG A 3 -13.90 28.77 2.76
N LEU A 4 -13.84 27.44 2.80
CA LEU A 4 -12.67 26.72 2.29
C LEU A 4 -12.60 26.83 0.77
N TYR A 5 -13.72 26.74 0.08
CA TYR A 5 -13.76 26.88 -1.38
C TYR A 5 -13.40 28.30 -1.84
N ASP A 6 -13.84 29.33 -1.12
CA ASP A 6 -13.42 30.71 -1.38
C ASP A 6 -11.91 30.85 -1.23
N ALA A 7 -11.34 30.35 -0.15
CA ALA A 7 -9.88 30.36 0.06
C ALA A 7 -9.11 29.56 -1.01
N LEU A 8 -9.62 28.42 -1.43
CA LEU A 8 -9.01 27.63 -2.52
C LEU A 8 -9.11 28.36 -3.87
N TYR A 9 -10.18 29.10 -4.10
CA TYR A 9 -10.33 29.93 -5.28
C TYR A 9 -9.30 31.07 -5.31
N ASP A 10 -9.08 31.73 -4.18
CA ASP A 10 -8.13 32.84 -4.06
C ASP A 10 -6.64 32.37 -4.15
N HIS A 11 -6.38 31.09 -3.95
CA HIS A 11 -5.02 30.50 -3.93
C HIS A 11 -4.78 29.47 -5.02
N GLN A 12 -5.46 29.55 -6.16
CA GLN A 12 -5.31 28.61 -7.29
C GLN A 12 -3.93 28.64 -7.94
N ASP A 13 -3.16 29.69 -7.74
CA ASP A 13 -1.78 29.84 -8.18
C ASP A 13 -0.81 28.90 -7.41
N THR A 14 -1.15 28.56 -6.17
CA THR A 14 -0.34 27.71 -5.29
C THR A 14 -0.95 26.33 -5.04
N ILE A 15 -2.29 26.23 -5.02
CA ILE A 15 -3.03 24.99 -4.80
C ILE A 15 -3.92 24.71 -6.01
N ARG A 16 -3.50 23.76 -6.85
CA ARG A 16 -4.31 23.37 -8.01
C ARG A 16 -5.56 22.63 -7.57
N CYS A 17 -6.72 23.21 -7.87
CA CYS A 17 -8.02 22.60 -7.64
C CYS A 17 -8.62 22.07 -8.96
N VAL A 18 -9.26 20.90 -8.88
CA VAL A 18 -9.97 20.26 -9.99
C VAL A 18 -11.42 20.07 -9.57
N LEU A 19 -12.35 20.80 -10.22
CA LEU A 19 -13.77 20.60 -10.02
C LEU A 19 -14.23 19.36 -10.78
N VAL A 20 -14.86 18.45 -10.06
CA VAL A 20 -15.44 17.22 -10.63
C VAL A 20 -16.95 17.22 -10.50
N ARG A 21 -17.62 16.35 -11.25
CA ARG A 21 -19.08 16.27 -11.28
C ARG A 21 -19.67 15.33 -10.22
N HIS A 22 -18.83 14.51 -9.59
CA HIS A 22 -19.28 13.53 -8.63
C HIS A 22 -18.15 13.22 -7.63
N GLU A 23 -18.47 13.14 -6.34
CA GLU A 23 -17.50 12.98 -5.26
C GLU A 23 -16.74 11.65 -5.35
N GLN A 24 -17.35 10.61 -5.92
CA GLN A 24 -16.67 9.35 -6.20
C GLN A 24 -15.45 9.57 -7.11
N LEU A 25 -15.60 10.36 -8.15
CA LEU A 25 -14.48 10.68 -9.03
C LEU A 25 -13.40 11.47 -8.29
N ALA A 26 -13.79 12.41 -7.41
CA ALA A 26 -12.84 13.15 -6.58
C ALA A 26 -11.99 12.21 -5.71
N SER A 27 -12.62 11.24 -5.04
CA SER A 27 -11.93 10.30 -4.16
C SER A 27 -11.01 9.34 -4.93
N VAL A 28 -11.46 8.83 -6.08
CA VAL A 28 -10.63 7.96 -6.94
C VAL A 28 -9.44 8.74 -7.50
N MET A 29 -9.63 9.99 -7.94
CA MET A 29 -8.51 10.84 -8.41
C MET A 29 -7.51 11.13 -7.29
N ALA A 30 -7.99 11.40 -6.06
CA ALA A 30 -7.13 11.62 -4.90
C ALA A 30 -6.36 10.35 -4.52
N GLU A 31 -7.01 9.20 -4.53
CA GLU A 31 -6.37 7.90 -4.30
C GLU A 31 -5.24 7.64 -5.32
N VAL A 32 -5.56 7.74 -6.63
CA VAL A 32 -4.57 7.50 -7.70
C VAL A 32 -3.40 8.49 -7.61
N TYR A 33 -3.68 9.77 -7.31
CA TYR A 33 -2.62 10.75 -7.08
C TYR A 33 -1.71 10.33 -5.92
N GLY A 34 -2.29 9.92 -4.79
CA GLY A 34 -1.55 9.42 -3.64
C GLY A 34 -0.72 8.19 -3.96
N ARG A 35 -1.30 7.24 -4.67
CA ARG A 35 -0.67 6.00 -5.10
C ARG A 35 0.55 6.26 -5.98
N LEU A 36 0.42 7.13 -6.97
CA LEU A 36 1.47 7.36 -7.97
C LEU A 36 2.56 8.31 -7.49
N THR A 37 2.20 9.32 -6.69
CA THR A 37 3.17 10.36 -6.27
C THR A 37 3.76 10.14 -4.88
N GLY A 38 3.12 9.31 -4.06
CA GLY A 38 3.46 9.16 -2.64
C GLY A 38 3.14 10.39 -1.78
N LYS A 39 2.46 11.41 -2.36
CA LYS A 39 1.97 12.61 -1.66
C LYS A 39 0.48 12.46 -1.42
N PRO A 40 -0.10 12.97 -0.32
CA PRO A 40 -1.52 12.83 -0.10
C PRO A 40 -2.34 13.51 -1.21
N GLY A 41 -3.18 12.74 -1.90
CA GLY A 41 -4.23 13.30 -2.72
C GLY A 41 -5.33 13.85 -1.83
N VAL A 42 -5.93 14.97 -2.21
CA VAL A 42 -6.99 15.61 -1.40
C VAL A 42 -8.29 15.58 -2.15
N CYS A 43 -9.33 15.04 -1.53
CA CYS A 43 -10.70 15.19 -2.01
C CYS A 43 -11.54 15.94 -0.97
N THR A 44 -12.44 16.78 -1.43
CA THR A 44 -13.28 17.59 -0.55
C THR A 44 -14.69 17.71 -1.11
N GLY A 45 -15.66 17.72 -0.23
CA GLY A 45 -17.08 17.84 -0.55
C GLY A 45 -17.92 18.06 0.69
N GLN A 46 -19.23 18.26 0.49
CA GLN A 46 -20.14 18.63 1.55
C GLN A 46 -20.72 17.41 2.28
N GLY A 47 -20.57 17.38 3.59
CA GLY A 47 -21.32 16.54 4.53
C GLY A 47 -21.45 15.07 4.14
N VAL A 48 -22.66 14.55 4.33
CA VAL A 48 -22.97 13.13 4.08
C VAL A 48 -22.96 12.75 2.59
N PHE A 49 -23.09 13.69 1.67
CA PHE A 49 -22.94 13.40 0.23
C PHE A 49 -21.50 13.05 -0.11
N MET A 50 -20.55 13.82 0.44
CA MET A 50 -19.15 13.47 0.32
C MET A 50 -18.87 12.09 0.94
N LEU A 51 -19.40 11.82 2.14
CA LEU A 51 -19.29 10.52 2.77
C LEU A 51 -19.80 9.40 1.85
N ALA A 52 -21.04 9.49 1.40
CA ALA A 52 -21.70 8.43 0.63
C ALA A 52 -21.00 8.16 -0.71
N ASN A 53 -20.72 9.23 -1.46
CA ASN A 53 -20.23 9.11 -2.83
C ASN A 53 -18.71 8.88 -2.89
N ALA A 54 -17.93 9.47 -2.01
CA ALA A 54 -16.49 9.32 -2.00
C ALA A 54 -15.98 8.06 -1.25
N PHE A 55 -16.90 7.26 -0.72
CA PHE A 55 -16.58 6.08 0.06
C PHE A 55 -15.74 5.06 -0.73
N LEU A 56 -16.06 4.83 -2.00
CA LEU A 56 -15.34 3.88 -2.85
C LEU A 56 -13.85 4.21 -2.97
N GLY A 57 -13.50 5.44 -3.39
CA GLY A 57 -12.08 5.80 -3.53
C GLY A 57 -11.35 5.85 -2.18
N THR A 58 -12.07 6.09 -1.07
CA THR A 58 -11.50 6.01 0.28
C THR A 58 -11.19 4.58 0.67
N LEU A 59 -12.06 3.62 0.35
CA LEU A 59 -11.79 2.18 0.52
C LEU A 59 -10.59 1.71 -0.31
N GLU A 60 -10.52 2.14 -1.57
CA GLU A 60 -9.36 1.84 -2.42
C GLU A 60 -8.06 2.40 -1.84
N ALA A 61 -8.09 3.63 -1.30
CA ALA A 61 -6.95 4.22 -0.61
C ALA A 61 -6.55 3.43 0.65
N HIS A 62 -7.54 2.93 1.39
CA HIS A 62 -7.31 2.11 2.58
C HIS A 62 -6.66 0.76 2.23
N PHE A 63 -7.22 0.02 1.29
CA PHE A 63 -6.69 -1.28 0.89
C PHE A 63 -5.37 -1.18 0.12
N GLY A 64 -5.19 -0.11 -0.67
CA GLY A 64 -3.99 0.14 -1.46
C GLY A 64 -2.86 0.83 -0.69
N SER A 65 -3.06 1.16 0.60
CA SER A 65 -2.11 1.95 1.41
C SER A 65 -1.72 3.26 0.72
N SER A 66 -2.68 3.91 0.04
CA SER A 66 -2.47 5.15 -0.69
C SER A 66 -2.72 6.36 0.22
N PRO A 67 -1.77 7.28 0.37
CA PRO A 67 -1.98 8.46 1.20
C PRO A 67 -3.04 9.38 0.60
N MET A 68 -4.06 9.71 1.39
CA MET A 68 -5.19 10.51 0.95
C MET A 68 -5.75 11.34 2.11
N LEU A 69 -6.20 12.56 1.84
CA LEU A 69 -6.98 13.37 2.76
C LEU A 69 -8.42 13.46 2.26
N PHE A 70 -9.33 13.10 3.12
CA PHE A 70 -10.76 13.25 2.95
C PHE A 70 -11.24 14.43 3.78
N LEU A 71 -11.64 15.54 3.15
CA LEU A 71 -12.05 16.76 3.84
C LEU A 71 -13.55 16.97 3.67
N THR A 72 -14.29 17.04 4.77
CA THR A 72 -15.72 17.29 4.76
C THR A 72 -16.15 18.16 5.93
N ASP A 73 -17.44 18.48 6.03
CA ASP A 73 -17.99 19.30 7.09
C ASP A 73 -19.31 18.76 7.65
N PHE A 74 -19.67 19.23 8.82
CA PHE A 74 -21.03 19.14 9.37
C PHE A 74 -21.36 20.39 10.21
N PHE A 75 -22.64 20.60 10.44
CA PHE A 75 -23.14 21.81 11.13
C PHE A 75 -23.85 21.51 12.46
N ASP A 76 -24.14 20.25 12.73
CA ASP A 76 -24.87 19.87 13.93
C ASP A 76 -24.06 20.10 15.19
N VAL A 77 -24.80 20.37 16.26
CA VAL A 77 -24.27 20.41 17.63
C VAL A 77 -25.03 19.37 18.44
N HIS A 78 -24.33 18.39 19.01
CA HIS A 78 -24.95 17.41 19.90
C HIS A 78 -25.56 18.11 21.12
N PRO A 79 -26.78 17.78 21.60
CA PRO A 79 -27.69 16.74 21.12
C PRO A 79 -28.73 17.20 20.07
N TYR A 80 -28.59 18.39 19.50
CA TYR A 80 -29.58 18.97 18.57
C TYR A 80 -29.07 19.01 17.14
N THR A 81 -29.71 18.26 16.28
CA THR A 81 -29.56 18.38 14.83
C THR A 81 -30.60 19.36 14.29
N GLN A 82 -30.16 20.55 13.91
CA GLN A 82 -31.08 21.62 13.44
C GLN A 82 -31.01 21.88 11.93
N HIS A 83 -30.08 21.20 11.24
CA HIS A 83 -29.83 21.41 9.82
C HIS A 83 -30.47 20.33 8.96
N ALA A 84 -30.47 20.56 7.66
CA ALA A 84 -30.93 19.56 6.71
C ALA A 84 -30.10 18.24 6.89
N PRO A 85 -30.70 17.08 6.68
CA PRO A 85 -30.05 15.78 6.95
C PRO A 85 -28.68 15.61 6.27
N TYR A 86 -28.45 16.23 5.12
CA TYR A 86 -27.18 16.18 4.40
C TYR A 86 -26.06 17.02 5.03
N GLN A 87 -26.35 17.83 6.03
CA GLN A 87 -25.38 18.61 6.81
C GLN A 87 -25.26 18.11 8.26
N SER A 88 -26.00 17.06 8.62
CA SER A 88 -25.87 16.40 9.90
C SER A 88 -24.66 15.45 9.90
N GLY A 89 -24.07 15.25 11.06
CA GLY A 89 -22.89 14.42 11.17
C GLY A 89 -22.75 13.72 12.51
N THR A 90 -23.68 14.00 13.46
CA THR A 90 -23.64 13.47 14.83
C THR A 90 -24.39 12.14 14.98
N GLY A 91 -25.22 11.76 14.03
CA GLY A 91 -26.12 10.60 14.12
C GLY A 91 -27.42 10.85 14.91
N ASP A 92 -27.63 12.08 15.41
CA ASP A 92 -28.84 12.43 16.13
C ASP A 92 -30.03 12.64 15.19
N TYR A 93 -31.24 12.46 15.70
CA TYR A 93 -32.51 12.72 15.00
C TYR A 93 -32.65 12.09 13.61
N GLY A 94 -32.06 10.90 13.43
CA GLY A 94 -32.10 10.21 12.14
C GLY A 94 -31.08 10.73 11.13
N GLY A 95 -30.16 11.60 11.53
CA GLY A 95 -29.00 12.00 10.73
C GLY A 95 -27.96 10.88 10.64
N ALA A 96 -27.01 11.04 9.72
CA ALA A 96 -25.88 10.12 9.60
C ALA A 96 -24.80 10.43 10.65
N ASP A 97 -24.19 9.38 11.21
CA ASP A 97 -22.97 9.52 12.01
C ASP A 97 -21.76 9.49 11.07
N THR A 98 -21.38 10.66 10.58
CA THR A 98 -20.29 10.83 9.62
C THR A 98 -18.94 10.42 10.19
N GLN A 99 -18.71 10.69 11.48
CA GLN A 99 -17.46 10.34 12.13
C GLN A 99 -17.28 8.82 12.20
N LYS A 100 -18.25 8.07 12.73
CA LYS A 100 -18.16 6.61 12.82
C LYS A 100 -18.04 5.95 11.44
N ALA A 101 -18.74 6.46 10.45
CA ALA A 101 -18.66 5.92 9.11
C ALA A 101 -17.25 6.12 8.51
N LEU A 102 -16.63 7.26 8.72
CA LEU A 102 -15.25 7.54 8.26
C LEU A 102 -14.20 6.77 9.07
N GLU A 103 -14.40 6.58 10.37
CA GLU A 103 -13.53 5.76 11.22
C GLU A 103 -13.42 4.31 10.73
N ALA A 104 -14.46 3.79 10.07
CA ALA A 104 -14.46 2.44 9.52
C ALA A 104 -13.57 2.27 8.26
N VAL A 105 -13.25 3.35 7.56
CA VAL A 105 -12.58 3.29 6.25
C VAL A 105 -11.33 4.16 6.16
N THR A 106 -10.94 4.81 7.25
CA THR A 106 -9.74 5.64 7.31
C THR A 106 -8.81 5.20 8.43
N LYS A 107 -7.55 5.52 8.30
CA LYS A 107 -6.57 5.28 9.38
C LYS A 107 -6.88 6.10 10.63
N GLN A 108 -7.40 7.31 10.40
CA GLN A 108 -7.67 8.29 11.44
C GLN A 108 -8.77 9.22 10.95
N THR A 109 -9.71 9.54 11.85
CA THR A 109 -10.70 10.60 11.62
C THR A 109 -10.48 11.68 12.68
N ILE A 110 -10.35 12.93 12.23
CA ILE A 110 -10.09 14.10 13.08
C ILE A 110 -11.30 15.03 12.95
N VAL A 111 -11.88 15.43 14.08
CA VAL A 111 -12.96 16.42 14.10
C VAL A 111 -12.42 17.73 14.63
N ALA A 112 -12.57 18.81 13.88
CA ALA A 112 -12.15 20.14 14.22
C ALA A 112 -13.37 21.05 14.48
N HIS A 113 -13.52 21.55 15.70
CA HIS A 113 -14.61 22.44 16.10
C HIS A 113 -14.21 23.92 16.07
N GLN A 114 -12.93 24.22 16.11
CA GLN A 114 -12.38 25.57 16.18
C GLN A 114 -11.32 25.80 15.10
N PRO A 115 -11.07 27.06 14.68
CA PRO A 115 -10.11 27.36 13.62
C PRO A 115 -8.70 26.83 13.87
N ILE A 116 -8.21 26.95 15.10
CA ILE A 116 -6.88 26.42 15.47
C ILE A 116 -6.81 24.88 15.35
N GLN A 117 -7.91 24.19 15.67
CA GLN A 117 -8.01 22.74 15.51
C GLN A 117 -8.05 22.34 14.02
N ALA A 118 -8.68 23.16 13.16
CA ALA A 118 -8.68 22.91 11.72
C ALA A 118 -7.26 22.95 11.14
N VAL A 119 -6.45 23.94 11.54
CA VAL A 119 -5.05 24.04 11.10
C VAL A 119 -4.20 22.87 11.60
N HIS A 120 -4.21 22.63 12.89
CA HIS A 120 -3.40 21.56 13.49
C HIS A 120 -3.90 20.18 13.08
N GLY A 121 -5.22 19.97 13.01
CA GLY A 121 -5.82 18.71 12.58
C GLY A 121 -5.47 18.37 11.14
N THR A 122 -5.44 19.35 10.24
CA THR A 122 -5.04 19.12 8.84
C THR A 122 -3.55 18.75 8.74
N GLN A 123 -2.67 19.42 9.49
CA GLN A 123 -1.24 19.02 9.55
C GLN A 123 -1.08 17.60 10.11
N LEU A 124 -1.82 17.28 11.18
CA LEU A 124 -1.80 15.95 11.78
C LEU A 124 -2.33 14.89 10.80
N ALA A 125 -3.37 15.22 10.05
CA ALA A 125 -3.90 14.34 9.00
C ALA A 125 -2.85 14.02 7.93
N ILE A 126 -2.08 15.01 7.46
CA ILE A 126 -0.98 14.79 6.51
C ILE A 126 0.07 13.83 7.12
N LYS A 127 0.44 14.06 8.40
CA LYS A 127 1.38 13.19 9.10
C LYS A 127 0.88 11.75 9.16
N HIS A 128 -0.36 11.54 9.58
CA HIS A 128 -0.93 10.19 9.69
C HIS A 128 -1.08 9.50 8.34
N ALA A 129 -1.48 10.22 7.29
CA ALA A 129 -1.59 9.66 5.95
C ALA A 129 -0.25 9.13 5.41
N LEU A 130 0.86 9.72 5.83
CA LEU A 130 2.22 9.42 5.33
C LEU A 130 3.07 8.54 6.28
N SER A 131 2.63 8.30 7.51
CA SER A 131 3.43 7.59 8.53
C SER A 131 3.06 6.10 8.61
N GLY A 132 4.06 5.23 8.82
CA GLY A 132 3.86 3.78 8.90
C GLY A 132 3.24 3.22 7.62
N GLU A 133 2.30 2.30 7.74
CA GLU A 133 1.44 1.93 6.63
C GLU A 133 0.63 3.16 6.20
N ARG A 134 0.83 3.63 4.98
CA ARG A 134 0.14 4.81 4.44
C ARG A 134 -1.35 4.54 4.26
N GLY A 135 -2.16 5.59 4.14
CA GLY A 135 -3.60 5.41 3.90
C GLY A 135 -4.41 6.70 4.03
N PRO A 136 -5.73 6.60 3.88
CA PRO A 136 -6.61 7.76 3.95
C PRO A 136 -6.78 8.26 5.39
N VAL A 137 -6.85 9.58 5.55
CA VAL A 137 -7.19 10.25 6.81
C VAL A 137 -8.29 11.26 6.55
N ALA A 138 -9.32 11.26 7.38
CA ALA A 138 -10.42 12.21 7.28
C ALA A 138 -10.22 13.38 8.24
N VAL A 139 -10.61 14.59 7.77
CA VAL A 139 -10.80 15.74 8.63
C VAL A 139 -12.22 16.24 8.43
N ILE A 140 -12.97 16.29 9.51
CA ILE A 140 -14.34 16.80 9.55
C ILE A 140 -14.31 18.18 10.21
N TYR A 141 -14.68 19.19 9.47
CA TYR A 141 -14.73 20.56 9.96
C TYR A 141 -16.15 20.88 10.43
N HIS A 142 -16.34 21.08 11.72
CA HIS A 142 -17.55 21.70 12.23
C HIS A 142 -17.63 23.16 11.76
N SER A 143 -18.84 23.71 11.62
CA SER A 143 -19.06 25.09 11.15
C SER A 143 -18.19 26.14 11.87
N GLY A 144 -17.93 25.96 13.16
CA GLY A 144 -17.07 26.83 13.96
C GLY A 144 -15.59 26.80 13.55
N ALA A 145 -15.15 25.76 12.87
CA ALA A 145 -13.76 25.61 12.43
C ALA A 145 -13.37 26.58 11.29
N PHE A 146 -14.35 27.15 10.59
CA PHE A 146 -14.12 28.11 9.51
C PHE A 146 -14.07 29.58 9.95
N GLY A 147 -13.90 29.85 11.23
CA GLY A 147 -13.68 31.17 11.77
C GLY A 147 -12.24 31.67 11.60
N GLN A 148 -11.98 32.86 12.14
CA GLN A 148 -10.62 33.37 12.23
C GLN A 148 -9.88 32.71 13.40
N VAL A 149 -8.60 32.38 13.22
CA VAL A 149 -7.75 31.95 14.32
C VAL A 149 -7.53 33.15 15.23
N ASP A 150 -7.71 32.95 16.54
CA ASP A 150 -7.41 33.97 17.55
C ASP A 150 -5.93 34.38 17.40
N PRO A 151 -5.62 35.70 17.28
CA PRO A 151 -4.24 36.17 17.13
C PRO A 151 -3.31 35.76 18.29
N SER A 152 -3.86 35.47 19.48
CA SER A 152 -3.09 34.92 20.60
C SER A 152 -2.71 33.45 20.41
N GLN A 153 -3.44 32.72 19.62
CA GLN A 153 -3.22 31.34 19.25
C GLN A 153 -2.42 31.30 17.95
N ARG A 154 -1.10 31.27 18.02
CA ARG A 154 -0.26 31.18 16.82
C ARG A 154 -0.18 29.73 16.35
N PRO A 155 -0.85 29.34 15.22
CA PRO A 155 -0.67 28.01 14.68
C PRO A 155 0.75 27.87 14.17
N PHE A 156 1.42 26.80 14.59
CA PHE A 156 2.73 26.47 14.04
C PHE A 156 2.53 25.69 12.73
N LEU A 157 2.95 26.29 11.63
CA LEU A 157 2.94 25.66 10.31
C LEU A 157 4.35 25.17 9.99
N TYR A 158 4.51 23.87 9.84
CA TYR A 158 5.80 23.27 9.52
C TYR A 158 5.79 22.64 8.13
N PRO A 159 6.91 22.69 7.42
CA PRO A 159 7.10 21.79 6.30
C PRO A 159 6.95 20.33 6.73
N THR A 160 6.30 19.53 5.89
CA THR A 160 6.01 18.11 6.17
C THR A 160 7.24 17.33 6.63
N ARG A 161 8.43 17.61 6.04
CA ARG A 161 9.70 16.96 6.41
C ARG A 161 10.09 17.10 7.89
N HIS A 162 9.52 18.07 8.62
CA HIS A 162 9.88 18.31 10.03
C HIS A 162 9.09 17.43 11.01
N TYR A 163 7.97 16.88 10.60
CA TYR A 163 7.12 16.06 11.46
C TYR A 163 6.85 14.65 10.92
N LEU A 164 7.35 14.32 9.75
CA LEU A 164 7.34 12.94 9.28
C LEU A 164 8.43 12.14 9.98
N PRO A 165 8.13 10.92 10.43
CA PRO A 165 9.16 10.03 10.95
C PRO A 165 10.16 9.70 9.85
N GLN A 166 11.41 9.49 10.25
CA GLN A 166 12.41 8.95 9.34
C GLN A 166 12.06 7.49 9.00
N GLN A 167 12.50 7.05 7.84
CA GLN A 167 12.45 5.63 7.47
C GLN A 167 13.25 4.81 8.48
N LEU A 168 12.60 3.86 9.14
CA LEU A 168 13.20 3.07 10.20
C LEU A 168 13.92 1.85 9.62
N PRO A 169 15.16 1.56 10.07
CA PRO A 169 15.79 0.27 9.84
C PRO A 169 15.15 -0.80 10.72
N ALA A 170 15.31 -2.07 10.35
CA ALA A 170 14.90 -3.17 11.21
C ALA A 170 15.94 -3.44 12.33
N ASP A 171 15.51 -4.21 13.33
CA ASP A 171 16.37 -4.68 14.40
C ASP A 171 17.55 -5.51 13.86
N PRO A 172 18.81 -5.21 14.30
CA PRO A 172 20.00 -5.92 13.81
C PRO A 172 19.99 -7.44 14.05
N ALA A 173 19.37 -7.91 15.14
CA ALA A 173 19.29 -9.34 15.41
C ALA A 173 18.37 -10.05 14.41
N SER A 174 17.24 -9.45 14.07
CA SER A 174 16.33 -9.95 13.03
C SER A 174 17.00 -9.97 11.66
N ILE A 175 17.77 -8.94 11.31
CA ILE A 175 18.56 -8.87 10.07
C ILE A 175 19.59 -10.01 10.03
N ALA A 176 20.35 -10.23 11.12
CA ALA A 176 21.36 -11.28 11.20
C ALA A 176 20.75 -12.68 11.05
N ALA A 177 19.62 -12.94 11.69
CA ALA A 177 18.88 -14.20 11.60
C ALA A 177 18.34 -14.44 10.18
N ALA A 178 17.74 -13.43 9.55
CA ALA A 178 17.24 -13.52 8.18
C ALA A 178 18.37 -13.73 7.16
N ALA A 179 19.50 -13.04 7.33
CA ALA A 179 20.67 -13.23 6.48
C ALA A 179 21.22 -14.67 6.57
N ASP A 180 21.30 -15.24 7.77
CA ASP A 180 21.75 -16.61 7.98
C ASP A 180 20.79 -17.62 7.34
N ALA A 181 19.47 -17.40 7.44
CA ALA A 181 18.46 -18.24 6.80
C ALA A 181 18.59 -18.19 5.26
N LEU A 182 18.65 -16.98 4.67
CA LEU A 182 18.78 -16.80 3.21
C LEU A 182 20.07 -17.43 2.64
N ARG A 183 21.16 -17.36 3.39
CA ARG A 183 22.45 -17.96 2.97
C ARG A 183 22.41 -19.49 2.96
N LYS A 184 21.64 -20.09 3.85
CA LYS A 184 21.52 -21.56 4.01
C LYS A 184 20.43 -22.15 3.12
N ALA A 185 19.46 -21.37 2.68
CA ALA A 185 18.34 -21.85 1.86
C ALA A 185 18.85 -22.50 0.57
N GLU A 186 18.24 -23.58 0.16
CA GLU A 186 18.53 -24.25 -1.11
C GLU A 186 17.69 -23.67 -2.27
N ARG A 187 16.45 -23.37 -1.99
CA ARG A 187 15.45 -22.85 -2.96
C ARG A 187 14.71 -21.63 -2.40
N PRO A 188 15.43 -20.52 -2.13
CA PRO A 188 14.78 -19.31 -1.64
C PRO A 188 13.90 -18.67 -2.72
N VAL A 189 12.76 -18.10 -2.33
CA VAL A 189 11.87 -17.29 -3.19
C VAL A 189 11.52 -15.99 -2.48
N ILE A 190 11.43 -14.90 -3.23
CA ILE A 190 10.95 -13.61 -2.73
C ILE A 190 9.55 -13.36 -3.26
N ILE A 191 8.61 -12.97 -2.37
CA ILE A 191 7.29 -12.45 -2.75
C ILE A 191 7.27 -10.95 -2.45
N ALA A 192 7.24 -10.14 -3.51
CA ALA A 192 7.30 -8.69 -3.43
C ALA A 192 5.92 -8.05 -3.61
N GLY A 193 5.47 -7.31 -2.60
CA GLY A 193 4.19 -6.62 -2.58
C GLY A 193 4.27 -5.13 -2.83
N ASN A 194 3.13 -4.46 -2.65
CA ASN A 194 2.97 -3.02 -2.84
C ASN A 194 3.89 -2.17 -1.94
N GLY A 195 4.31 -2.68 -0.79
CA GLY A 195 5.24 -2.00 0.11
C GLY A 195 6.60 -1.69 -0.54
N VAL A 196 7.05 -2.52 -1.48
CA VAL A 196 8.27 -2.25 -2.27
C VAL A 196 8.10 -0.98 -3.12
N ARG A 197 6.94 -0.81 -3.76
CA ARG A 197 6.61 0.40 -4.52
C ARG A 197 6.52 1.63 -3.62
N ILE A 198 5.87 1.50 -2.47
CA ILE A 198 5.70 2.60 -1.50
C ILE A 198 7.06 3.07 -0.97
N ALA A 199 7.97 2.13 -0.69
CA ALA A 199 9.33 2.41 -0.24
C ALA A 199 10.29 2.79 -1.39
N GLN A 200 9.87 2.63 -2.66
CA GLN A 200 10.72 2.78 -3.86
C GLN A 200 11.99 1.90 -3.77
N ALA A 201 11.84 0.67 -3.31
CA ALA A 201 12.92 -0.27 -3.02
C ALA A 201 13.26 -1.19 -4.20
N TYR A 202 13.14 -0.70 -5.42
CA TYR A 202 13.26 -1.49 -6.66
C TYR A 202 14.67 -2.03 -6.86
N GLU A 203 15.67 -1.16 -6.69
CA GLU A 203 17.08 -1.49 -6.88
C GLU A 203 17.57 -2.45 -5.78
N GLU A 204 17.18 -2.19 -4.54
CA GLU A 204 17.55 -3.02 -3.39
C GLU A 204 16.93 -4.43 -3.49
N LEU A 205 15.69 -4.52 -3.98
CA LEU A 205 15.05 -5.81 -4.24
C LEU A 205 15.80 -6.60 -5.33
N ALA A 206 16.11 -5.94 -6.44
CA ALA A 206 16.82 -6.57 -7.56
C ALA A 206 18.24 -7.00 -7.16
N ALA A 207 18.94 -6.16 -6.40
CA ALA A 207 20.28 -6.48 -5.90
C ALA A 207 20.27 -7.68 -4.95
N LEU A 208 19.32 -7.72 -3.98
CA LEU A 208 19.20 -8.86 -3.08
C LEU A 208 18.85 -10.14 -3.84
N ALA A 209 17.88 -10.09 -4.76
CA ALA A 209 17.49 -11.23 -5.58
C ALA A 209 18.68 -11.83 -6.35
N ALA A 210 19.49 -11.00 -6.98
CA ALA A 210 20.69 -11.41 -7.69
C ALA A 210 21.78 -11.94 -6.74
N GLN A 211 21.97 -11.27 -5.61
CA GLN A 211 22.98 -11.64 -4.61
C GLN A 211 22.78 -13.04 -4.04
N VAL A 212 21.51 -13.39 -3.75
CA VAL A 212 21.18 -14.69 -3.17
C VAL A 212 20.64 -15.70 -4.19
N GLY A 213 20.46 -15.31 -5.44
CA GLY A 213 19.88 -16.17 -6.47
C GLY A 213 18.44 -16.56 -6.16
N ALA A 214 17.64 -15.65 -5.62
CA ALA A 214 16.25 -15.90 -5.27
C ALA A 214 15.29 -15.40 -6.36
N PRO A 215 14.48 -16.27 -6.98
CA PRO A 215 13.41 -15.86 -7.87
C PRO A 215 12.41 -14.93 -7.17
N VAL A 216 11.88 -13.94 -7.92
CA VAL A 216 10.97 -12.91 -7.42
C VAL A 216 9.59 -13.09 -8.04
N ALA A 217 8.61 -13.42 -7.22
CA ALA A 217 7.20 -13.32 -7.55
C ALA A 217 6.66 -11.98 -7.03
N THR A 218 5.68 -11.40 -7.72
CA THR A 218 5.00 -10.19 -7.25
C THR A 218 3.56 -10.51 -6.86
N THR A 219 3.03 -9.83 -5.85
CA THR A 219 1.58 -9.85 -5.61
C THR A 219 0.84 -9.10 -6.73
N ALA A 220 -0.47 -9.26 -6.84
CA ALA A 220 -1.26 -8.51 -7.82
C ALA A 220 -1.10 -6.99 -7.65
N SER A 221 -1.12 -6.49 -6.40
CA SER A 221 -0.92 -5.08 -6.07
C SER A 221 0.55 -4.63 -6.16
N GLY A 222 1.48 -5.57 -6.11
CA GLY A 222 2.91 -5.36 -6.30
C GLY A 222 3.40 -5.51 -7.74
N LYS A 223 2.51 -5.81 -8.71
CA LYS A 223 2.90 -5.96 -10.11
C LYS A 223 3.71 -4.75 -10.58
N GLY A 224 4.86 -5.03 -11.22
CA GLY A 224 5.79 -4.02 -11.71
C GLY A 224 6.86 -3.57 -10.70
N VAL A 225 6.85 -4.04 -9.44
CA VAL A 225 7.94 -3.73 -8.48
C VAL A 225 9.24 -4.48 -8.80
N TYR A 226 9.14 -5.54 -9.57
CA TYR A 226 10.24 -6.23 -10.22
C TYR A 226 9.88 -6.44 -11.70
N ALA A 227 10.82 -6.14 -12.61
CA ALA A 227 10.56 -6.27 -14.05
C ALA A 227 10.31 -7.74 -14.42
N GLU A 228 9.17 -8.03 -15.06
CA GLU A 228 8.82 -9.41 -15.46
C GLU A 228 9.75 -9.98 -16.55
N THR A 229 10.51 -9.11 -17.21
CA THR A 229 11.59 -9.48 -18.13
C THR A 229 12.94 -9.66 -17.43
N GLY A 230 12.99 -9.45 -16.12
CA GLY A 230 14.22 -9.56 -15.34
C GLY A 230 14.67 -11.02 -15.15
N ASP A 231 15.96 -11.20 -14.91
CA ASP A 231 16.57 -12.53 -14.82
C ASP A 231 15.95 -13.43 -13.77
N TRP A 232 15.47 -12.87 -12.66
CA TRP A 232 14.89 -13.60 -11.53
C TRP A 232 13.36 -13.51 -11.44
N ALA A 233 12.67 -12.99 -12.47
CA ALA A 233 11.22 -12.82 -12.45
C ALA A 233 10.47 -14.15 -12.47
N LEU A 234 9.44 -14.29 -11.63
CA LEU A 234 8.45 -15.37 -11.65
C LEU A 234 7.07 -14.92 -12.17
N GLY A 235 6.86 -13.59 -12.30
CA GLY A 235 5.56 -13.01 -12.58
C GLY A 235 4.69 -12.87 -11.32
N VAL A 236 3.37 -12.73 -11.51
CA VAL A 236 2.41 -12.54 -10.42
C VAL A 236 2.09 -13.88 -9.75
N CYS A 237 1.95 -13.87 -8.41
CA CYS A 237 1.54 -15.05 -7.61
C CYS A 237 0.11 -14.91 -7.07
N GLY A 238 -0.37 -15.97 -6.44
CA GLY A 238 -1.68 -16.05 -5.81
C GLY A 238 -2.82 -16.40 -6.76
N ASN A 239 -4.05 -15.95 -6.44
CA ASN A 239 -5.27 -16.26 -7.21
C ASN A 239 -5.25 -15.72 -8.63
N PHE A 240 -4.59 -14.57 -8.83
CA PHE A 240 -4.42 -13.94 -10.15
C PHE A 240 -3.04 -14.24 -10.75
N GLY A 241 -2.35 -15.20 -10.15
CA GLY A 241 -0.97 -15.51 -10.45
C GLY A 241 -0.81 -16.60 -11.51
N GLN A 242 0.44 -16.79 -11.88
CA GLN A 242 0.86 -17.73 -12.88
C GLN A 242 1.28 -19.05 -12.24
N ALA A 243 1.09 -20.15 -13.00
CA ALA A 243 1.48 -21.47 -12.55
C ALA A 243 2.97 -21.55 -12.18
N THR A 244 3.84 -20.87 -12.96
CA THR A 244 5.29 -20.78 -12.66
C THR A 244 5.55 -20.18 -11.28
N ALA A 245 4.92 -19.06 -10.97
CA ALA A 245 5.10 -18.40 -9.67
C ALA A 245 4.59 -19.28 -8.52
N ASN A 246 3.34 -19.74 -8.62
CA ASN A 246 2.72 -20.51 -7.54
C ASN A 246 3.42 -21.86 -7.30
N SER A 247 3.82 -22.57 -8.35
CA SER A 247 4.52 -23.85 -8.21
C SER A 247 5.95 -23.68 -7.65
N THR A 248 6.66 -22.63 -8.09
CA THR A 248 8.01 -22.35 -7.57
C THR A 248 7.98 -21.95 -6.09
N ILE A 249 7.00 -21.13 -5.68
CA ILE A 249 6.80 -20.80 -4.26
C ILE A 249 6.48 -22.05 -3.46
N GLY A 250 5.61 -22.94 -3.98
CA GLY A 250 5.26 -24.21 -3.32
C GLY A 250 6.43 -25.18 -3.11
N GLN A 251 7.47 -25.08 -3.95
CA GLN A 251 8.69 -25.90 -3.88
C GLN A 251 9.83 -25.23 -3.08
N ALA A 252 9.66 -23.96 -2.69
CA ALA A 252 10.65 -23.23 -1.93
C ALA A 252 10.85 -23.84 -0.53
N ASP A 253 12.06 -23.81 -0.03
CA ASP A 253 12.40 -24.11 1.37
C ASP A 253 12.41 -22.84 2.23
N LEU A 254 12.51 -21.66 1.57
CA LEU A 254 12.45 -20.36 2.23
C LEU A 254 11.66 -19.37 1.38
N VAL A 255 10.73 -18.64 2.00
CA VAL A 255 9.99 -17.53 1.40
C VAL A 255 10.29 -16.25 2.16
N LEU A 256 10.78 -15.22 1.44
CA LEU A 256 10.92 -13.86 1.94
C LEU A 256 9.77 -12.99 1.40
N ALA A 257 8.84 -12.62 2.25
CA ALA A 257 7.76 -11.68 1.93
C ALA A 257 8.24 -10.25 2.16
N VAL A 258 8.14 -9.38 1.16
CA VAL A 258 8.59 -7.98 1.23
C VAL A 258 7.43 -7.04 0.95
N GLY A 259 6.99 -6.30 1.98
CA GLY A 259 5.93 -5.31 1.86
C GLY A 259 4.59 -5.90 1.37
N THR A 260 4.25 -7.08 1.86
CA THR A 260 2.97 -7.74 1.66
C THR A 260 2.54 -8.46 2.93
N ARG A 261 1.24 -8.43 3.21
CA ARG A 261 0.60 -9.14 4.33
C ARG A 261 0.38 -10.63 4.02
N LEU A 262 0.72 -11.08 2.83
CA LEU A 262 0.41 -12.43 2.34
C LEU A 262 -1.09 -12.75 2.47
N GLY A 263 -1.95 -11.80 2.07
CA GLY A 263 -3.39 -11.97 2.15
C GLY A 263 -3.92 -13.13 1.28
N PRO A 264 -5.20 -13.54 1.44
CA PRO A 264 -5.75 -14.69 0.72
C PRO A 264 -5.58 -14.62 -0.80
N ALA A 265 -5.69 -13.43 -1.39
CA ALA A 265 -5.49 -13.25 -2.83
C ALA A 265 -4.04 -13.55 -3.27
N ASP A 266 -3.07 -13.24 -2.42
CA ASP A 266 -1.63 -13.41 -2.71
C ASP A 266 -1.14 -14.84 -2.43
N THR A 267 -1.88 -15.61 -1.62
CA THR A 267 -1.54 -16.97 -1.16
C THR A 267 -2.43 -18.06 -1.77
N ALA A 268 -3.13 -17.75 -2.85
CA ALA A 268 -4.10 -18.65 -3.50
C ALA A 268 -5.15 -19.20 -2.50
N ASN A 269 -5.75 -18.30 -1.71
CA ASN A 269 -6.69 -18.58 -0.61
C ASN A 269 -6.04 -19.41 0.51
N GLU A 270 -4.86 -18.99 0.96
CA GLU A 270 -4.11 -19.66 2.03
C GLU A 270 -3.82 -21.13 1.70
N ASN A 271 -3.51 -21.40 0.43
CA ASN A 271 -3.29 -22.76 -0.06
C ASN A 271 -1.96 -23.31 0.51
N PRO A 272 -1.99 -24.40 1.31
CA PRO A 272 -0.79 -24.99 1.89
C PRO A 272 0.13 -25.63 0.83
N ALA A 273 -0.36 -25.91 -0.37
CA ALA A 273 0.51 -26.31 -1.47
C ALA A 273 1.41 -25.17 -1.96
N MET A 274 1.06 -23.91 -1.68
CA MET A 274 1.84 -22.73 -2.03
C MET A 274 2.68 -22.23 -0.85
N ILE A 275 2.06 -21.96 0.30
CA ILE A 275 2.75 -21.50 1.50
C ILE A 275 2.37 -22.40 2.68
N ASP A 276 3.37 -23.04 3.26
CA ASP A 276 3.20 -23.96 4.38
C ASP A 276 4.34 -23.75 5.41
N PRO A 277 4.05 -23.10 6.54
CA PRO A 277 5.05 -22.80 7.57
C PRO A 277 5.63 -24.05 8.23
N THR A 278 5.08 -25.24 7.99
CA THR A 278 5.66 -26.50 8.51
C THR A 278 6.79 -27.05 7.63
N ARG A 279 6.89 -26.56 6.38
CA ARG A 279 7.88 -27.00 5.39
C ARG A 279 8.85 -25.89 4.96
N GLN A 280 8.44 -24.66 5.11
CA GLN A 280 9.13 -23.48 4.59
C GLN A 280 9.55 -22.58 5.74
N THR A 281 10.77 -22.07 5.69
CA THR A 281 11.16 -20.93 6.54
C THR A 281 10.55 -19.66 5.99
N LEU A 282 9.78 -18.95 6.81
CA LEU A 282 9.08 -17.74 6.41
C LEU A 282 9.71 -16.51 7.04
N LEU A 283 10.15 -15.59 6.19
CA LEU A 283 10.68 -14.29 6.57
C LEU A 283 9.78 -13.18 6.05
N GLN A 284 9.56 -12.12 6.84
CA GLN A 284 8.71 -11.01 6.41
C GLN A 284 9.34 -9.66 6.72
N ILE A 285 9.30 -8.76 5.74
CA ILE A 285 9.63 -7.33 5.87
C ILE A 285 8.34 -6.53 5.75
N ASP A 286 8.00 -5.77 6.77
CA ASP A 286 6.86 -4.84 6.74
C ASP A 286 7.15 -3.59 7.59
N VAL A 287 6.53 -2.47 7.22
CA VAL A 287 6.64 -1.21 7.98
C VAL A 287 5.67 -1.17 9.16
N GLU A 288 4.61 -1.97 9.12
CA GLU A 288 3.54 -2.01 10.12
C GLU A 288 3.60 -3.31 10.92
N PRO A 289 3.87 -3.24 12.23
CA PRO A 289 3.97 -4.45 13.06
C PRO A 289 2.71 -5.33 13.06
N LYS A 290 1.52 -4.74 12.87
CA LYS A 290 0.27 -5.49 12.81
C LYS A 290 0.15 -6.39 11.58
N ASN A 291 0.89 -6.08 10.52
CA ASN A 291 0.90 -6.87 9.29
C ASN A 291 1.84 -8.08 9.38
N ALA A 292 2.79 -8.03 10.29
CA ALA A 292 3.75 -9.11 10.49
C ALA A 292 3.05 -10.37 11.04
N SER A 293 3.28 -11.51 10.37
CA SER A 293 2.64 -12.79 10.71
C SER A 293 1.11 -12.74 10.73
N TRP A 294 0.50 -11.90 9.92
CA TRP A 294 -0.96 -11.75 9.87
C TRP A 294 -1.64 -13.04 9.39
N THR A 295 -1.27 -13.52 8.20
CA THR A 295 -1.92 -14.68 7.56
C THR A 295 -1.24 -15.99 7.96
N VAL A 296 0.09 -15.99 7.97
CA VAL A 296 0.91 -17.15 8.32
C VAL A 296 1.97 -16.76 9.33
N PRO A 297 2.31 -17.64 10.30
CA PRO A 297 3.39 -17.37 11.24
C PRO A 297 4.73 -17.29 10.49
N CYS A 298 5.55 -16.30 10.84
CA CYS A 298 6.88 -16.13 10.26
C CYS A 298 7.95 -16.45 11.29
N ASP A 299 9.04 -17.11 10.85
CA ASP A 299 10.20 -17.42 11.69
C ASP A 299 10.97 -16.16 12.07
N VAL A 300 11.06 -15.19 11.14
CA VAL A 300 11.70 -13.90 11.39
C VAL A 300 10.88 -12.78 10.77
N THR A 301 10.55 -11.77 11.57
CA THR A 301 9.92 -10.53 11.12
C THR A 301 10.90 -9.37 11.24
N MET A 302 11.03 -8.59 10.17
CA MET A 302 11.89 -7.42 10.09
C MET A 302 11.01 -6.18 9.93
N ILE A 303 10.73 -5.49 11.03
CA ILE A 303 9.85 -4.30 11.03
C ILE A 303 10.66 -3.07 10.67
N GLY A 304 10.36 -2.49 9.51
CA GLY A 304 11.06 -1.31 9.00
C GLY A 304 10.67 -0.97 7.56
N ASP A 305 11.24 0.12 7.07
CA ASP A 305 11.07 0.53 5.69
C ASP A 305 11.76 -0.47 4.74
N ALA A 306 11.03 -0.97 3.73
CA ALA A 306 11.52 -2.04 2.86
C ALA A 306 12.86 -1.69 2.19
N LYS A 307 13.06 -0.43 1.78
CA LYS A 307 14.32 0.00 1.16
C LYS A 307 15.49 -0.11 2.13
N ARG A 308 15.29 0.35 3.36
CA ARG A 308 16.31 0.30 4.41
C ARG A 308 16.61 -1.13 4.83
N VAL A 309 15.57 -1.94 5.01
CA VAL A 309 15.71 -3.33 5.46
C VAL A 309 16.39 -4.19 4.41
N LEU A 310 16.02 -4.05 3.13
CA LEU A 310 16.68 -4.76 2.03
C LEU A 310 18.16 -4.38 1.91
N ALA A 311 18.50 -3.10 2.06
CA ALA A 311 19.90 -2.65 2.08
C ALA A 311 20.69 -3.22 3.28
N GLN A 312 20.10 -3.24 4.49
CA GLN A 312 20.70 -3.87 5.66
C GLN A 312 20.96 -5.38 5.43
N LEU A 313 19.95 -6.08 4.90
CA LEU A 313 20.01 -7.51 4.65
C LEU A 313 21.10 -7.86 3.62
N SER A 314 21.17 -7.11 2.51
CA SER A 314 22.23 -7.27 1.51
C SER A 314 23.62 -7.01 2.09
N GLY A 315 23.75 -5.97 2.93
CA GLY A 315 25.02 -5.67 3.62
C GLY A 315 25.46 -6.78 4.58
N GLU A 316 24.52 -7.32 5.37
CA GLU A 316 24.80 -8.40 6.32
C GLU A 316 25.19 -9.71 5.58
N ILE A 317 24.48 -10.04 4.49
CA ILE A 317 24.82 -11.18 3.65
C ILE A 317 26.22 -11.02 3.04
N ALA A 318 26.56 -9.83 2.55
CA ALA A 318 27.90 -9.56 2.01
C ALA A 318 28.98 -9.71 3.08
N ALA A 319 28.76 -9.23 4.30
CA ALA A 319 29.70 -9.34 5.41
C ALA A 319 29.93 -10.79 5.85
N LYS A 320 28.88 -11.62 5.82
CA LYS A 320 28.95 -13.05 6.19
C LYS A 320 29.39 -13.98 5.03
N GLY A 321 29.52 -13.45 3.82
CA GLY A 321 29.76 -14.18 2.57
C GLY A 321 28.44 -14.57 1.89
N ALA A 322 28.28 -14.18 0.64
CA ALA A 322 27.13 -14.56 -0.20
C ALA A 322 27.12 -16.08 -0.46
N PRO A 323 25.97 -16.65 -0.88
CA PRO A 323 25.92 -18.04 -1.36
C PRO A 323 26.94 -18.31 -2.46
N ALA A 324 27.43 -19.54 -2.55
CA ALA A 324 28.40 -19.91 -3.57
C ALA A 324 27.84 -19.70 -5.01
N ALA A 325 28.70 -19.32 -5.93
CA ALA A 325 28.30 -18.98 -7.29
C ALA A 325 27.63 -20.14 -8.04
N ASP A 326 28.04 -21.37 -7.77
CA ASP A 326 27.44 -22.59 -8.32
C ASP A 326 26.01 -22.81 -7.80
N ALA A 327 25.75 -22.52 -6.52
CA ALA A 327 24.39 -22.56 -5.97
C ALA A 327 23.47 -21.53 -6.63
N VAL A 328 23.95 -20.30 -6.84
CA VAL A 328 23.21 -19.25 -7.55
C VAL A 328 22.93 -19.66 -9.00
N THR A 329 23.92 -20.23 -9.68
CA THR A 329 23.77 -20.74 -11.06
C THR A 329 22.76 -21.89 -11.13
N GLY A 330 22.80 -22.82 -10.17
CA GLY A 330 21.84 -23.91 -10.08
C GLY A 330 20.38 -23.41 -9.89
N ARG A 331 20.17 -22.42 -9.04
CA ARG A 331 18.86 -21.76 -8.82
C ARG A 331 18.36 -21.07 -10.10
N LYS A 332 19.27 -20.43 -10.83
CA LYS A 332 18.91 -19.81 -12.14
C LYS A 332 18.47 -20.86 -13.14
N SER A 333 19.18 -21.96 -13.25
CA SER A 333 18.82 -23.07 -14.15
C SER A 333 17.46 -23.69 -13.78
N ALA A 334 17.17 -23.83 -12.48
CA ALA A 334 15.87 -24.32 -12.02
C ALA A 334 14.74 -23.35 -12.35
N LEU A 335 14.96 -22.03 -12.23
CA LEU A 335 14.00 -21.01 -12.64
C LEU A 335 13.71 -21.05 -14.14
N ASP A 336 14.75 -21.17 -14.96
CA ASP A 336 14.61 -21.21 -16.41
C ASP A 336 13.84 -22.48 -16.85
N ALA A 337 14.10 -23.63 -16.22
CA ALA A 337 13.35 -24.86 -16.43
C ALA A 337 11.86 -24.72 -16.02
N ALA A 338 11.58 -24.03 -14.89
CA ALA A 338 10.22 -23.78 -14.45
C ALA A 338 9.46 -22.85 -15.42
N ARG A 339 10.12 -21.84 -15.99
CA ARG A 339 9.56 -20.94 -17.02
C ARG A 339 9.26 -21.69 -18.30
N GLU A 340 10.15 -22.56 -18.74
CA GLU A 340 9.96 -23.37 -19.95
C GLU A 340 8.79 -24.36 -19.78
N ALA A 341 8.67 -24.98 -18.61
CA ALA A 341 7.58 -25.92 -18.32
C ALA A 341 6.20 -25.24 -18.27
N ASN A 342 6.14 -23.95 -17.88
CA ASN A 342 4.91 -23.19 -17.69
C ASN A 342 4.87 -21.93 -18.57
N GLN A 343 5.04 -22.09 -19.88
CA GLN A 343 5.04 -20.97 -20.84
C GLN A 343 3.78 -20.11 -20.73
N PHE A 344 3.95 -18.78 -20.76
CA PHE A 344 2.87 -17.80 -20.57
C PHE A 344 1.73 -17.91 -21.56
N PHE A 345 2.03 -18.08 -22.84
CA PHE A 345 1.06 -18.07 -23.94
C PHE A 345 0.84 -19.48 -24.48
N ARG A 346 0.65 -20.45 -23.58
CA ARG A 346 0.45 -21.84 -23.95
C ARG A 346 -1.04 -22.20 -23.98
N GLY A 347 -1.51 -22.75 -25.09
CA GLY A 347 -2.87 -23.24 -25.26
C GLY A 347 -3.55 -22.67 -26.50
N ASP A 348 -4.51 -23.41 -27.06
CA ASP A 348 -5.17 -23.13 -28.34
C ASP A 348 -5.87 -21.74 -28.35
N ALA A 349 -6.33 -21.26 -27.21
CA ALA A 349 -6.98 -19.95 -27.10
C ALA A 349 -6.08 -18.77 -27.47
N TYR A 350 -4.75 -18.90 -27.27
CA TYR A 350 -3.79 -17.84 -27.61
C TYR A 350 -3.48 -17.75 -29.11
N ASP A 351 -3.76 -18.81 -29.87
CA ASP A 351 -3.54 -18.91 -31.32
C ASP A 351 -4.85 -19.07 -32.10
N SER A 352 -6.00 -18.99 -31.42
CA SER A 352 -7.32 -19.20 -32.01
C SER A 352 -7.59 -18.23 -33.17
N PRO A 353 -8.00 -18.72 -34.35
CA PRO A 353 -8.42 -17.90 -35.48
C PRO A 353 -9.86 -17.40 -35.39
N GLU A 354 -10.58 -17.72 -34.29
CA GLU A 354 -12.00 -17.44 -34.15
C GLU A 354 -12.34 -15.95 -34.13
N ALA A 355 -13.54 -15.61 -34.58
CA ALA A 355 -14.15 -14.31 -34.47
C ALA A 355 -15.50 -14.43 -33.73
N PRO A 356 -15.73 -13.61 -32.67
CA PRO A 356 -14.87 -12.53 -32.16
C PRO A 356 -13.54 -13.04 -31.59
N VAL A 357 -12.50 -12.19 -31.67
CA VAL A 357 -11.14 -12.52 -31.19
C VAL A 357 -11.16 -12.97 -29.73
N MET A 358 -10.56 -14.10 -29.44
CA MET A 358 -10.43 -14.60 -28.07
C MET A 358 -9.60 -13.63 -27.20
N PRO A 359 -10.02 -13.33 -25.96
CA PRO A 359 -9.29 -12.42 -25.08
C PRO A 359 -7.81 -12.82 -24.91
N GLN A 360 -7.52 -14.11 -24.80
CA GLN A 360 -6.17 -14.64 -24.66
C GLN A 360 -5.29 -14.27 -25.86
N ARG A 361 -5.82 -14.38 -27.08
CA ARG A 361 -5.11 -13.99 -28.30
C ARG A 361 -4.85 -12.49 -28.33
N LEU A 362 -5.84 -11.67 -27.97
CA LEU A 362 -5.66 -10.22 -27.88
C LEU A 362 -4.49 -9.86 -26.97
N PHE A 363 -4.42 -10.45 -25.77
CA PHE A 363 -3.34 -10.17 -24.81
C PHE A 363 -1.99 -10.73 -25.24
N LYS A 364 -1.95 -11.78 -26.08
CA LYS A 364 -0.69 -12.28 -26.65
C LYS A 364 -0.11 -11.32 -27.69
N GLU A 365 -0.97 -10.68 -28.48
CA GLU A 365 -0.57 -9.79 -29.57
C GLU A 365 -0.20 -8.36 -29.08
N LEU A 366 -0.63 -7.97 -27.87
CA LEU A 366 -0.28 -6.68 -27.22
C LEU A 366 1.09 -6.73 -26.56
#